data_10c7e39f06ec032b5091d882eb884606
#
_entry.id   10c7e39f06ec032b5091d882eb884606
#
_cell.length_a   1.000
_cell.length_b   1.000
_cell.length_c   1.000
_cell.angle_alpha   90.00
_cell.angle_beta   90.00
_cell.angle_gamma   90.00
#
_symmetry.space_group_name_H-M   'P 1'
#
loop_
_entity.id
_entity.type
_entity.pdbx_description
1 polymer ?
#
loop_
_entity_poly.entity_id
_entity_poly.type
_entity_poly.pdbx_seq_one_letter_code
_entity_poly.pdbx_strand_id
1 'polypeptide(L)'
;MRPPTRSLVGCVLLSGVLGSIHAYSLFIESFESDLGVGRGEAGTPYSVALASLTVVVLVSHRLFRLVPDPLVVLIASGGAAIGLLLAASANSLAGVVVGYGIFFGAFNGLGYAFSLQRASESNPDRRGFALGLVTAAYALGGASTALVLDKHVAASGATSALRWLALAVAVTGIVTSILLANNDSPARGSSVRPSSANLRILAPLWTAYLLAVFAGLMALGHAAAIVDDAGGPGGAAVVGAGLASASGGLWIALVADRTATDRLLRLLPLGSAIVLVVAAMASHGVVLMLAVAGIAFTYGALIAIYPLAVTQRFGQDGYSKAYGRVFTAWGTAGLVGPVGAGHLFEVTGSYRIPMFLAAAAAIGSTVVAKHLSVDKKWHY
;
A
#
# COMPACT_ATOMS: atom_id res chain seq x y z
N MET A 1 -27.10 -8.78 -6.88
CA MET A 1 -26.19 -8.39 -5.77
C MET A 1 -26.82 -7.23 -5.02
N ARG A 2 -26.76 -7.22 -3.69
CA ARG A 2 -27.23 -6.08 -2.88
C ARG A 2 -26.32 -4.86 -3.11
N PRO A 3 -26.82 -3.60 -3.01
CA PRO A 3 -26.02 -2.40 -3.25
C PRO A 3 -24.68 -2.35 -2.49
N PRO A 4 -24.60 -2.66 -1.17
CA PRO A 4 -23.32 -2.70 -0.46
C PRO A 4 -22.32 -3.69 -1.05
N THR A 5 -22.78 -4.85 -1.51
CA THR A 5 -21.94 -5.89 -2.11
C THR A 5 -21.35 -5.43 -3.44
N ARG A 6 -22.11 -4.70 -4.27
CA ARG A 6 -21.61 -4.15 -5.56
C ARG A 6 -20.52 -3.12 -5.34
N SER A 7 -20.72 -2.21 -4.37
CA SER A 7 -19.70 -1.22 -4.02
C SER A 7 -18.41 -1.87 -3.55
N LEU A 8 -18.50 -2.87 -2.67
CA LEU A 8 -17.32 -3.58 -2.17
C LEU A 8 -16.59 -4.32 -3.29
N VAL A 9 -17.32 -5.04 -4.15
CA VAL A 9 -16.72 -5.74 -5.31
C VAL A 9 -16.01 -4.75 -6.23
N GLY A 10 -16.64 -3.61 -6.56
CA GLY A 10 -16.03 -2.57 -7.38
C GLY A 10 -14.74 -2.02 -6.74
N CYS A 11 -14.75 -1.71 -5.44
CA CYS A 11 -13.59 -1.23 -4.73
C CYS A 11 -12.45 -2.27 -4.69
N VAL A 12 -12.77 -3.55 -4.53
CA VAL A 12 -11.82 -4.66 -4.55
C VAL A 12 -11.18 -4.83 -5.93
N LEU A 13 -11.99 -4.80 -7.00
CA LEU A 13 -11.48 -4.88 -8.38
C LEU A 13 -10.56 -3.71 -8.72
N LEU A 14 -11.00 -2.48 -8.41
CA LEU A 14 -10.18 -1.28 -8.65
C LEU A 14 -8.88 -1.33 -7.86
N SER A 15 -8.96 -1.67 -6.58
CA SER A 15 -7.78 -1.79 -5.71
C SER A 15 -6.83 -2.88 -6.23
N GLY A 16 -7.36 -4.02 -6.67
CA GLY A 16 -6.57 -5.11 -7.23
C GLY A 16 -5.77 -4.68 -8.46
N VAL A 17 -6.40 -4.07 -9.45
CA VAL A 17 -5.67 -3.63 -10.66
C VAL A 17 -4.66 -2.51 -10.36
N LEU A 18 -4.99 -1.58 -9.46
CA LEU A 18 -4.09 -0.50 -9.06
C LEU A 18 -2.89 -1.01 -8.24
N GLY A 19 -3.02 -2.14 -7.57
CA GLY A 19 -1.92 -2.81 -6.87
C GLY A 19 -0.75 -3.23 -7.77
N SER A 20 -0.96 -3.25 -9.08
CA SER A 20 0.08 -3.45 -10.11
C SER A 20 1.26 -2.48 -9.99
N ILE A 21 1.12 -1.35 -9.29
CA ILE A 21 2.23 -0.41 -9.01
C ILE A 21 3.42 -1.14 -8.36
N HIS A 22 3.17 -2.17 -7.55
CA HIS A 22 4.19 -2.95 -6.88
C HIS A 22 4.91 -3.96 -7.78
N ALA A 23 4.46 -4.14 -9.01
CA ALA A 23 5.14 -4.97 -10.01
C ALA A 23 6.18 -4.20 -10.85
N TYR A 24 6.51 -2.95 -10.48
CA TYR A 24 7.43 -2.08 -11.24
C TYR A 24 8.80 -2.70 -11.49
N SER A 25 9.30 -3.52 -10.55
CA SER A 25 10.59 -4.20 -10.68
C SER A 25 10.73 -5.03 -11.97
N LEU A 26 9.62 -5.49 -12.55
CA LEU A 26 9.60 -6.21 -13.83
C LEU A 26 10.09 -5.36 -15.01
N PHE A 27 9.97 -4.06 -14.93
CA PHE A 27 10.27 -3.14 -16.02
C PHE A 27 11.70 -2.58 -15.95
N ILE A 28 12.39 -2.74 -14.81
CA ILE A 28 13.71 -2.12 -14.57
C ILE A 28 14.71 -2.54 -15.64
N GLU A 29 14.88 -3.83 -15.88
CA GLU A 29 15.85 -4.35 -16.84
C GLU A 29 15.56 -3.88 -18.27
N SER A 30 14.29 -3.82 -18.68
CA SER A 30 13.91 -3.24 -19.97
C SER A 30 14.29 -1.76 -20.06
N PHE A 31 14.02 -0.98 -19.00
CA PHE A 31 14.37 0.45 -19.01
C PHE A 31 15.88 0.69 -18.95
N GLU A 32 16.65 -0.14 -18.26
CA GLU A 32 18.12 -0.11 -18.30
C GLU A 32 18.63 -0.28 -19.74
N SER A 33 18.12 -1.30 -20.44
CA SER A 33 18.55 -1.61 -21.81
C SER A 33 18.01 -0.62 -22.84
N ASP A 34 16.73 -0.25 -22.76
CA ASP A 34 16.06 0.57 -23.77
C ASP A 34 16.46 2.05 -23.68
N LEU A 35 16.76 2.56 -22.48
CA LEU A 35 17.07 3.97 -22.24
C LEU A 35 18.56 4.22 -21.95
N GLY A 36 19.37 3.18 -21.80
CA GLY A 36 20.80 3.29 -21.52
C GLY A 36 21.11 3.93 -20.17
N VAL A 37 20.26 3.70 -19.16
CA VAL A 37 20.37 4.28 -17.81
C VAL A 37 20.84 3.25 -16.80
N GLY A 38 21.39 3.70 -15.67
CA GLY A 38 21.76 2.80 -14.59
C GLY A 38 20.56 2.26 -13.81
N ARG A 39 20.74 1.15 -13.09
CA ARG A 39 19.70 0.46 -12.33
C ARG A 39 19.02 1.35 -11.27
N GLY A 40 19.81 2.17 -10.58
CA GLY A 40 19.29 3.14 -9.61
C GLY A 40 18.40 4.20 -10.27
N GLU A 41 18.80 4.68 -11.44
CA GLU A 41 18.02 5.65 -12.22
C GLU A 41 16.73 5.01 -12.74
N ALA A 42 16.78 3.78 -13.25
CA ALA A 42 15.61 3.02 -13.70
C ALA A 42 14.61 2.76 -12.59
N GLY A 43 15.00 2.76 -11.31
CA GLY A 43 14.12 2.68 -10.14
C GLY A 43 13.40 3.99 -9.77
N THR A 44 13.88 5.15 -10.28
CA THR A 44 13.33 6.47 -9.93
C THR A 44 11.84 6.64 -10.22
N PRO A 45 11.27 6.18 -11.36
CA PRO A 45 9.84 6.30 -11.63
C PRO A 45 8.97 5.66 -10.56
N TYR A 46 9.40 4.53 -9.97
CA TYR A 46 8.67 3.89 -8.88
C TYR A 46 8.66 4.74 -7.59
N SER A 47 9.80 5.28 -7.22
CA SER A 47 9.90 6.15 -6.03
C SER A 47 9.03 7.41 -6.18
N VAL A 48 9.03 8.02 -7.37
CA VAL A 48 8.17 9.16 -7.70
C VAL A 48 6.69 8.74 -7.68
N ALA A 49 6.35 7.53 -8.15
CA ALA A 49 4.98 7.03 -8.12
C ALA A 49 4.46 6.89 -6.68
N LEU A 50 5.27 6.36 -5.76
CA LEU A 50 4.89 6.25 -4.34
C LEU A 50 4.74 7.63 -3.68
N ALA A 51 5.60 8.57 -4.01
CA ALA A 51 5.49 9.95 -3.54
C ALA A 51 4.22 10.63 -4.06
N SER A 52 3.94 10.54 -5.37
CA SER A 52 2.76 11.10 -6.03
C SER A 52 1.47 10.49 -5.46
N LEU A 53 1.46 9.16 -5.29
CA LEU A 53 0.37 8.42 -4.64
C LEU A 53 0.09 9.01 -3.24
N THR A 54 1.13 9.17 -2.43
CA THR A 54 1.02 9.68 -1.05
C THR A 54 0.45 11.10 -1.02
N VAL A 55 0.95 11.98 -1.89
CA VAL A 55 0.47 13.37 -1.99
C VAL A 55 -1.00 13.41 -2.39
N VAL A 56 -1.41 12.58 -3.36
CA VAL A 56 -2.81 12.57 -3.80
C VAL A 56 -3.73 11.96 -2.75
N VAL A 57 -3.33 10.93 -2.04
CA VAL A 57 -4.09 10.41 -0.89
C VAL A 57 -4.32 11.50 0.16
N LEU A 58 -3.32 12.36 0.41
CA LEU A 58 -3.43 13.48 1.36
C LEU A 58 -4.50 14.50 0.95
N VAL A 59 -4.61 14.82 -0.35
CA VAL A 59 -5.50 15.90 -0.84
C VAL A 59 -6.82 15.42 -1.42
N SER A 60 -6.98 14.13 -1.72
CA SER A 60 -8.12 13.53 -2.44
C SER A 60 -9.46 13.73 -1.74
N HIS A 61 -9.48 13.94 -0.42
CA HIS A 61 -10.70 14.13 0.38
C HIS A 61 -11.59 15.29 -0.11
N ARG A 62 -11.01 16.28 -0.81
CA ARG A 62 -11.78 17.38 -1.41
C ARG A 62 -12.56 16.91 -2.64
N LEU A 63 -11.92 16.08 -3.48
CA LEU A 63 -12.53 15.58 -4.71
C LEU A 63 -13.72 14.66 -4.40
N PHE A 64 -13.63 13.81 -3.39
CA PHE A 64 -14.69 12.88 -3.01
C PHE A 64 -15.98 13.55 -2.54
N ARG A 65 -15.91 14.83 -2.15
CA ARG A 65 -17.08 15.62 -1.77
C ARG A 65 -17.77 16.29 -2.96
N LEU A 66 -17.03 16.57 -4.03
CA LEU A 66 -17.48 17.39 -5.16
C LEU A 66 -17.90 16.53 -6.35
N VAL A 67 -17.36 15.31 -6.48
CA VAL A 67 -17.49 14.48 -7.66
C VAL A 67 -18.27 13.21 -7.33
N PRO A 68 -19.25 12.80 -8.16
CA PRO A 68 -19.95 11.52 -8.01
C PRO A 68 -18.99 10.32 -8.08
N ASP A 69 -19.28 9.28 -7.28
CA ASP A 69 -18.44 8.09 -7.16
C ASP A 69 -18.04 7.44 -8.50
N PRO A 70 -18.97 7.21 -9.46
CA PRO A 70 -18.59 6.64 -10.75
C PRO A 70 -17.59 7.48 -11.52
N LEU A 71 -17.71 8.82 -11.43
CA LEU A 71 -16.81 9.74 -12.10
C LEU A 71 -15.44 9.81 -11.42
N VAL A 72 -15.37 9.71 -10.09
CA VAL A 72 -14.08 9.57 -9.36
C VAL A 72 -13.33 8.34 -9.85
N VAL A 73 -14.02 7.21 -10.01
CA VAL A 73 -13.43 5.96 -10.52
C VAL A 73 -12.91 6.14 -11.95
N LEU A 74 -13.69 6.75 -12.83
CA LEU A 74 -13.26 6.99 -14.22
C LEU A 74 -12.07 7.95 -14.29
N ILE A 75 -12.04 8.99 -13.47
CA ILE A 75 -10.88 9.91 -13.38
C ILE A 75 -9.65 9.15 -12.88
N ALA A 76 -9.79 8.34 -11.82
CA ALA A 76 -8.69 7.59 -11.26
C ALA A 76 -8.13 6.55 -12.24
N SER A 77 -9.01 5.70 -12.80
CA SER A 77 -8.57 4.64 -13.72
C SER A 77 -8.14 5.19 -15.08
N GLY A 78 -8.85 6.18 -15.62
CA GLY A 78 -8.51 6.83 -16.90
C GLY A 78 -7.19 7.58 -16.81
N GLY A 79 -6.99 8.38 -15.76
CA GLY A 79 -5.71 9.06 -15.51
C GLY A 79 -4.54 8.09 -15.29
N ALA A 80 -4.77 7.00 -14.55
CA ALA A 80 -3.77 5.94 -14.37
C ALA A 80 -3.42 5.25 -15.70
N ALA A 81 -4.42 4.91 -16.51
CA ALA A 81 -4.21 4.31 -17.83
C ALA A 81 -3.45 5.26 -18.78
N ILE A 82 -3.80 6.54 -18.80
CA ILE A 82 -3.07 7.57 -19.56
C ILE A 82 -1.62 7.64 -19.08
N GLY A 83 -1.37 7.64 -17.78
CA GLY A 83 -0.02 7.62 -17.21
C GLY A 83 0.81 6.44 -17.69
N LEU A 84 0.23 5.23 -17.71
CA LEU A 84 0.87 4.02 -18.22
C LEU A 84 1.15 4.12 -19.73
N LEU A 85 0.24 4.67 -20.53
CA LEU A 85 0.43 4.89 -21.97
C LEU A 85 1.52 5.91 -22.25
N LEU A 86 1.59 7.01 -21.46
CA LEU A 86 2.68 7.98 -21.55
C LEU A 86 4.02 7.34 -21.25
N ALA A 87 4.11 6.52 -20.18
CA ALA A 87 5.32 5.78 -19.86
C ALA A 87 5.72 4.78 -20.96
N ALA A 88 4.72 4.08 -21.54
CA ALA A 88 4.93 3.15 -22.64
C ALA A 88 5.39 3.81 -23.94
N SER A 89 5.15 5.11 -24.11
CA SER A 89 5.52 5.89 -25.30
C SER A 89 6.78 6.74 -25.07
N ALA A 90 7.37 6.66 -23.88
CA ALA A 90 8.50 7.48 -23.51
C ALA A 90 9.81 6.93 -24.11
N ASN A 91 10.62 7.84 -24.68
CA ASN A 91 11.96 7.55 -25.19
C ASN A 91 13.07 8.12 -24.27
N SER A 92 12.71 8.47 -23.04
CA SER A 92 13.63 8.98 -22.04
C SER A 92 13.16 8.65 -20.62
N LEU A 93 14.09 8.57 -19.68
CA LEU A 93 13.78 8.35 -18.27
C LEU A 93 12.81 9.42 -17.71
N ALA A 94 13.00 10.68 -18.10
CA ALA A 94 12.11 11.78 -17.69
C ALA A 94 10.67 11.54 -18.14
N GLY A 95 10.46 11.02 -19.36
CA GLY A 95 9.14 10.64 -19.87
C GLY A 95 8.51 9.52 -19.05
N VAL A 96 9.29 8.49 -18.68
CA VAL A 96 8.81 7.40 -17.80
C VAL A 96 8.50 7.93 -16.41
N VAL A 97 9.30 8.83 -15.85
CA VAL A 97 9.03 9.49 -14.55
C VAL A 97 7.73 10.28 -14.61
N VAL A 98 7.48 11.02 -15.67
CA VAL A 98 6.23 11.76 -15.83
C VAL A 98 5.04 10.81 -15.97
N GLY A 99 5.11 9.82 -16.87
CA GLY A 99 4.01 8.90 -17.15
C GLY A 99 3.73 7.97 -15.97
N TYR A 100 4.71 7.17 -15.57
CA TYR A 100 4.56 6.20 -14.50
C TYR A 100 4.63 6.85 -13.12
N GLY A 101 5.64 7.68 -12.88
CA GLY A 101 5.87 8.29 -11.58
C GLY A 101 4.79 9.28 -11.19
N ILE A 102 4.56 10.31 -12.00
CA ILE A 102 3.62 11.37 -11.65
C ILE A 102 2.19 10.96 -11.96
N PHE A 103 1.85 10.67 -13.24
CA PHE A 103 0.47 10.42 -13.63
C PHE A 103 -0.06 9.11 -13.05
N PHE A 104 0.55 7.97 -13.36
CA PHE A 104 0.06 6.68 -12.85
C PHE A 104 0.07 6.66 -11.32
N GLY A 105 1.15 7.14 -10.65
CA GLY A 105 1.23 7.20 -9.20
C GLY A 105 0.13 8.07 -8.57
N ALA A 106 -0.11 9.28 -9.11
CA ALA A 106 -1.13 10.20 -8.60
C ALA A 106 -2.54 9.62 -8.71
N PHE A 107 -2.93 9.13 -9.88
CA PHE A 107 -4.26 8.57 -10.11
C PHE A 107 -4.45 7.20 -9.45
N ASN A 108 -3.38 6.43 -9.26
CA ASN A 108 -3.37 5.25 -8.42
C ASN A 108 -3.74 5.60 -6.97
N GLY A 109 -3.09 6.63 -6.40
CA GLY A 109 -3.40 7.13 -5.05
C GLY A 109 -4.85 7.59 -4.91
N LEU A 110 -5.40 8.24 -5.93
CA LEU A 110 -6.80 8.65 -5.97
C LEU A 110 -7.75 7.44 -5.88
N GLY A 111 -7.52 6.43 -6.73
CA GLY A 111 -8.34 5.22 -6.77
C GLY A 111 -8.23 4.37 -5.51
N TYR A 112 -7.02 4.26 -4.94
CA TYR A 112 -6.79 3.54 -3.70
C TYR A 112 -7.49 4.20 -2.51
N ALA A 113 -7.31 5.51 -2.32
CA ALA A 113 -7.97 6.25 -1.24
C ALA A 113 -9.49 6.21 -1.36
N PHE A 114 -10.03 6.33 -2.60
CA PHE A 114 -11.45 6.19 -2.89
C PHE A 114 -11.96 4.80 -2.50
N SER A 115 -11.25 3.74 -2.91
CA SER A 115 -11.66 2.36 -2.65
C SER A 115 -11.75 2.07 -1.15
N LEU A 116 -10.78 2.54 -0.35
CA LEU A 116 -10.81 2.41 1.11
C LEU A 116 -12.00 3.15 1.72
N GLN A 117 -12.20 4.41 1.35
CA GLN A 117 -13.30 5.21 1.89
C GLN A 117 -14.64 4.58 1.54
N ARG A 118 -14.88 4.29 0.26
CA ARG A 118 -16.17 3.78 -0.22
C ARG A 118 -16.50 2.39 0.31
N ALA A 119 -15.51 1.49 0.41
CA ALA A 119 -15.70 0.18 1.02
C ALA A 119 -16.10 0.29 2.50
N SER A 120 -15.48 1.18 3.25
CA SER A 120 -15.81 1.45 4.66
C SER A 120 -17.22 2.02 4.83
N GLU A 121 -17.60 3.01 4.00
CA GLU A 121 -18.93 3.66 4.02
C GLU A 121 -20.06 2.68 3.66
N SER A 122 -19.83 1.83 2.66
CA SER A 122 -20.83 0.87 2.17
C SER A 122 -21.02 -0.34 3.10
N ASN A 123 -20.13 -0.55 4.06
CA ASN A 123 -20.16 -1.71 4.95
C ASN A 123 -19.99 -1.30 6.43
N PRO A 124 -20.92 -0.53 6.99
CA PRO A 124 -20.79 0.04 8.33
C PRO A 124 -20.67 -1.03 9.43
N ASP A 125 -21.33 -2.17 9.28
CA ASP A 125 -21.32 -3.27 10.25
C ASP A 125 -20.08 -4.17 10.16
N ARG A 126 -19.35 -4.11 9.04
CA ARG A 126 -18.16 -4.94 8.74
C ARG A 126 -17.03 -4.14 8.11
N ARG A 127 -16.71 -3.01 8.72
CA ARG A 127 -15.69 -2.09 8.19
C ARG A 127 -14.31 -2.72 8.11
N GLY A 128 -13.92 -3.46 9.13
CA GLY A 128 -12.64 -4.17 9.17
C GLY A 128 -12.53 -5.18 8.04
N PHE A 129 -13.59 -5.95 7.78
CA PHE A 129 -13.67 -6.88 6.65
C PHE A 129 -13.52 -6.15 5.31
N ALA A 130 -14.24 -5.07 5.09
CA ALA A 130 -14.22 -4.33 3.84
C ALA A 130 -12.84 -3.70 3.57
N LEU A 131 -12.25 -3.05 4.58
CA LEU A 131 -10.92 -2.44 4.48
C LEU A 131 -9.81 -3.48 4.28
N GLY A 132 -9.85 -4.59 5.04
CA GLY A 132 -8.90 -5.68 4.90
C GLY A 132 -8.96 -6.34 3.53
N LEU A 133 -10.16 -6.51 2.95
CA LEU A 133 -10.33 -7.09 1.62
C LEU A 133 -9.78 -6.16 0.52
N VAL A 134 -10.02 -4.85 0.61
CA VAL A 134 -9.50 -3.86 -0.33
C VAL A 134 -7.96 -3.80 -0.30
N THR A 135 -7.38 -3.80 0.90
CA THR A 135 -5.91 -3.77 1.04
C THR A 135 -5.26 -5.08 0.61
N ALA A 136 -5.88 -6.23 0.90
CA ALA A 136 -5.41 -7.53 0.43
C ALA A 136 -5.46 -7.62 -1.10
N ALA A 137 -6.54 -7.12 -1.73
CA ALA A 137 -6.66 -7.06 -3.18
C ALA A 137 -5.56 -6.20 -3.81
N TYR A 138 -5.20 -5.08 -3.17
CA TYR A 138 -4.10 -4.24 -3.63
C TYR A 138 -2.75 -4.97 -3.58
N ALA A 139 -2.46 -5.69 -2.50
CA ALA A 139 -1.24 -6.49 -2.39
C ALA A 139 -1.21 -7.66 -3.40
N LEU A 140 -2.34 -8.36 -3.58
CA LEU A 140 -2.49 -9.43 -4.58
C LEU A 140 -2.35 -8.90 -6.00
N GLY A 141 -2.78 -7.66 -6.25
CA GLY A 141 -2.66 -7.00 -7.55
C GLY A 141 -1.23 -6.90 -8.04
N GLY A 142 -0.29 -6.53 -7.17
CA GLY A 142 1.15 -6.54 -7.47
C GLY A 142 1.66 -7.94 -7.82
N ALA A 143 1.36 -8.92 -6.96
CA ALA A 143 1.80 -10.29 -7.17
C ALA A 143 1.20 -10.92 -8.44
N SER A 144 -0.11 -10.74 -8.68
CA SER A 144 -0.78 -11.28 -9.87
C SER A 144 -0.27 -10.62 -11.16
N THR A 145 -0.04 -9.30 -11.14
CA THR A 145 0.56 -8.57 -12.27
C THR A 145 1.95 -9.10 -12.57
N ALA A 146 2.78 -9.33 -11.55
CA ALA A 146 4.10 -9.90 -11.73
C ALA A 146 4.02 -11.29 -12.39
N LEU A 147 3.18 -12.18 -11.89
CA LEU A 147 3.02 -13.53 -12.43
C LEU A 147 2.52 -13.54 -13.90
N VAL A 148 1.60 -12.63 -14.24
CA VAL A 148 1.01 -12.57 -15.59
C VAL A 148 1.94 -11.90 -16.60
N LEU A 149 2.60 -10.81 -16.18
CA LEU A 149 3.39 -9.99 -17.11
C LEU A 149 4.86 -10.38 -17.18
N ASP A 150 5.42 -11.16 -16.26
CA ASP A 150 6.84 -11.53 -16.23
C ASP A 150 7.30 -12.11 -17.59
N LYS A 151 6.66 -13.17 -18.05
CA LYS A 151 6.97 -13.78 -19.37
C LYS A 151 6.70 -12.84 -20.54
N HIS A 152 5.70 -11.97 -20.41
CA HIS A 152 5.35 -11.02 -21.46
C HIS A 152 6.39 -9.90 -21.58
N VAL A 153 6.89 -9.40 -20.46
CA VAL A 153 7.98 -8.41 -20.42
C VAL A 153 9.26 -9.01 -21.04
N ALA A 154 9.62 -10.24 -20.65
CA ALA A 154 10.78 -10.93 -21.20
C ALA A 154 10.68 -11.15 -22.73
N ALA A 155 9.48 -11.39 -23.26
CA ALA A 155 9.27 -11.65 -24.69
C ALA A 155 9.04 -10.38 -25.52
N SER A 156 8.42 -9.33 -24.98
CA SER A 156 7.88 -8.18 -25.73
C SER A 156 8.26 -6.82 -25.14
N GLY A 157 9.06 -6.80 -24.09
CA GLY A 157 9.56 -5.59 -23.42
C GLY A 157 8.53 -4.88 -22.53
N ALA A 158 9.01 -3.89 -21.78
CA ALA A 158 8.21 -3.08 -20.85
C ALA A 158 7.10 -2.30 -21.55
N THR A 159 7.38 -1.72 -22.72
CA THR A 159 6.43 -0.92 -23.52
C THR A 159 5.12 -1.66 -23.79
N SER A 160 5.22 -2.91 -24.27
CA SER A 160 4.06 -3.75 -24.56
C SER A 160 3.29 -4.11 -23.28
N ALA A 161 4.00 -4.48 -22.23
CA ALA A 161 3.40 -4.83 -20.94
C ALA A 161 2.66 -3.65 -20.29
N LEU A 162 3.21 -2.43 -20.36
CA LEU A 162 2.56 -1.22 -19.87
C LEU A 162 1.28 -0.89 -20.64
N ARG A 163 1.22 -1.13 -21.96
CA ARG A 163 -0.02 -0.96 -22.76
C ARG A 163 -1.10 -1.95 -22.34
N TRP A 164 -0.75 -3.23 -22.13
CA TRP A 164 -1.71 -4.21 -21.61
C TRP A 164 -2.22 -3.86 -20.21
N LEU A 165 -1.32 -3.37 -19.35
CA LEU A 165 -1.70 -2.92 -18.01
C LEU A 165 -2.62 -1.70 -18.08
N ALA A 166 -2.36 -0.74 -18.98
CA ALA A 166 -3.23 0.41 -19.20
C ALA A 166 -4.64 -0.01 -19.61
N LEU A 167 -4.75 -0.98 -20.54
CA LEU A 167 -6.02 -1.55 -20.94
C LEU A 167 -6.75 -2.21 -19.76
N ALA A 168 -6.04 -3.02 -18.98
CA ALA A 168 -6.61 -3.69 -17.80
C ALA A 168 -7.14 -2.68 -16.78
N VAL A 169 -6.38 -1.61 -16.50
CA VAL A 169 -6.78 -0.52 -15.60
C VAL A 169 -8.02 0.20 -16.12
N ALA A 170 -8.05 0.55 -17.42
CA ALA A 170 -9.18 1.24 -18.04
C ALA A 170 -10.46 0.39 -18.01
N VAL A 171 -10.37 -0.89 -18.43
CA VAL A 171 -11.51 -1.82 -18.43
C VAL A 171 -12.03 -2.04 -17.02
N THR A 172 -11.15 -2.29 -16.04
CA THR A 172 -11.54 -2.46 -14.64
C THR A 172 -12.21 -1.20 -14.08
N GLY A 173 -11.70 -0.01 -14.45
CA GLY A 173 -12.29 1.26 -14.08
C GLY A 173 -13.71 1.44 -14.62
N ILE A 174 -13.96 1.11 -15.89
CA ILE A 174 -15.28 1.16 -16.52
C ILE A 174 -16.24 0.20 -15.79
N VAL A 175 -15.82 -1.06 -15.57
CA VAL A 175 -16.61 -2.06 -14.85
C VAL A 175 -16.96 -1.59 -13.44
N THR A 176 -15.98 -1.06 -12.72
CA THR A 176 -16.19 -0.53 -11.37
C THR A 176 -17.14 0.67 -11.39
N SER A 177 -16.98 1.60 -12.32
CA SER A 177 -17.89 2.75 -12.49
C SER A 177 -19.34 2.32 -12.70
N ILE A 178 -19.57 1.31 -13.54
CA ILE A 178 -20.92 0.74 -13.79
C ILE A 178 -21.47 0.08 -12.51
N LEU A 179 -20.65 -0.64 -11.76
CA LEU A 179 -21.04 -1.26 -10.49
C LEU A 179 -21.48 -0.22 -9.45
N LEU A 180 -20.88 0.97 -9.48
CA LEU A 180 -21.20 2.06 -8.54
C LEU A 180 -22.32 3.00 -9.04
N ALA A 181 -22.58 3.08 -10.32
CA ALA A 181 -23.53 4.03 -10.91
C ALA A 181 -24.97 3.86 -10.40
N ASN A 182 -25.36 2.63 -10.05
CA ASN A 182 -26.71 2.29 -9.59
C ASN A 182 -26.82 2.17 -8.05
N ASN A 183 -25.84 2.66 -7.33
CA ASN A 183 -25.87 2.68 -5.88
C ASN A 183 -26.18 4.13 -5.44
N ASP A 184 -27.27 4.31 -4.68
CA ASP A 184 -27.48 5.55 -3.97
C ASP A 184 -26.23 5.80 -3.11
N SER A 185 -25.45 6.79 -3.49
CA SER A 185 -24.38 7.29 -2.62
C SER A 185 -25.05 7.66 -1.32
N PRO A 186 -24.62 7.13 -0.15
CA PRO A 186 -25.18 7.58 1.11
C PRO A 186 -25.15 9.11 1.08
N ALA A 187 -26.29 9.74 1.38
CA ALA A 187 -26.44 11.20 1.36
C ALA A 187 -25.23 11.76 2.09
N ARG A 188 -24.35 12.45 1.34
CA ARG A 188 -23.13 13.03 1.91
C ARG A 188 -23.62 14.02 2.97
N GLY A 189 -23.52 13.59 4.23
CA GLY A 189 -24.10 14.25 5.37
C GLY A 189 -23.77 15.73 5.37
N SER A 190 -24.81 16.54 5.47
CA SER A 190 -24.75 17.96 5.69
C SER A 190 -23.69 18.29 6.71
N SER A 191 -22.70 19.07 6.33
CA SER A 191 -21.88 19.99 7.16
C SER A 191 -21.84 19.74 8.67
N VAL A 192 -21.51 18.54 9.13
CA VAL A 192 -20.86 18.42 10.43
C VAL A 192 -19.50 19.07 10.22
N ARG A 193 -19.24 20.18 10.92
CA ARG A 193 -17.96 20.88 10.89
C ARG A 193 -16.89 19.81 11.07
N PRO A 194 -15.93 19.66 10.13
CA PRO A 194 -14.91 18.64 10.27
C PRO A 194 -14.27 18.87 11.62
N SER A 195 -14.42 17.90 12.52
CA SER A 195 -13.70 17.93 13.80
C SER A 195 -12.26 18.27 13.46
N SER A 196 -11.77 19.38 13.99
CA SER A 196 -10.38 19.78 13.79
C SER A 196 -9.56 18.56 14.18
N ALA A 197 -8.81 17.98 13.22
CA ALA A 197 -8.09 16.76 13.45
C ALA A 197 -7.26 16.95 14.71
N ASN A 198 -7.71 16.33 15.81
CA ASN A 198 -7.12 16.58 17.12
C ASN A 198 -5.69 16.07 17.07
N LEU A 199 -4.71 16.99 17.04
CA LEU A 199 -3.29 16.68 16.95
C LEU A 199 -2.84 15.72 18.06
N ARG A 200 -3.52 15.76 19.22
CA ARG A 200 -3.26 14.82 20.33
C ARG A 200 -3.53 13.36 19.97
N ILE A 201 -4.44 13.08 19.01
CA ILE A 201 -4.75 11.74 18.51
C ILE A 201 -3.97 11.47 17.22
N LEU A 202 -3.87 12.46 16.34
CA LEU A 202 -3.24 12.32 15.02
C LEU A 202 -1.75 12.04 15.14
N ALA A 203 -1.01 12.79 15.97
CA ALA A 203 0.44 12.65 16.07
C ALA A 203 0.89 11.28 16.59
N PRO A 204 0.34 10.72 17.69
CA PRO A 204 0.70 9.37 18.11
C PRO A 204 0.32 8.30 17.07
N LEU A 205 -0.84 8.46 16.40
CA LEU A 205 -1.26 7.52 15.37
C LEU A 205 -0.34 7.55 14.15
N TRP A 206 0.08 8.75 13.73
CA TRP A 206 1.06 8.95 12.66
C TRP A 206 2.42 8.35 13.02
N THR A 207 2.91 8.63 14.22
CA THR A 207 4.21 8.11 14.70
C THR A 207 4.20 6.60 14.82
N ALA A 208 3.13 6.01 15.42
CA ALA A 208 3.01 4.56 15.52
C ALA A 208 2.96 3.92 14.13
N TYR A 209 2.23 4.52 13.17
CA TYR A 209 2.17 4.03 11.80
C TYR A 209 3.52 4.14 11.10
N LEU A 210 4.20 5.29 11.18
CA LEU A 210 5.54 5.49 10.63
C LEU A 210 6.48 4.38 11.08
N LEU A 211 6.61 4.18 12.38
CA LEU A 211 7.54 3.21 12.97
C LEU A 211 7.20 1.76 12.60
N ALA A 212 5.90 1.42 12.55
CA ALA A 212 5.45 0.09 12.20
C ALA A 212 5.74 -0.26 10.73
N VAL A 213 5.38 0.65 9.80
CA VAL A 213 5.57 0.39 8.36
C VAL A 213 7.02 0.60 7.93
N PHE A 214 7.77 1.48 8.60
CA PHE A 214 9.22 1.63 8.40
C PHE A 214 9.95 0.31 8.65
N ALA A 215 9.60 -0.38 9.73
CA ALA A 215 10.16 -1.69 10.06
C ALA A 215 9.95 -2.72 8.93
N GLY A 216 8.73 -2.78 8.39
CA GLY A 216 8.40 -3.66 7.27
C GLY A 216 9.11 -3.24 5.97
N LEU A 217 9.00 -1.97 5.57
CA LEU A 217 9.53 -1.47 4.30
C LEU A 217 11.06 -1.51 4.24
N MET A 218 11.74 -1.30 5.36
CA MET A 218 13.18 -1.42 5.46
C MET A 218 13.68 -2.84 5.10
N ALA A 219 12.98 -3.87 5.57
CA ALA A 219 13.31 -5.26 5.26
C ALA A 219 12.78 -5.68 3.87
N LEU A 220 11.54 -5.33 3.54
CA LEU A 220 10.90 -5.78 2.29
C LEU A 220 11.49 -5.11 1.06
N GLY A 221 12.03 -3.89 1.18
CA GLY A 221 12.75 -3.21 0.10
C GLY A 221 14.00 -3.97 -0.38
N HIS A 222 14.57 -4.82 0.48
CA HIS A 222 15.76 -5.63 0.19
C HIS A 222 15.51 -7.13 0.32
N ALA A 223 14.26 -7.57 0.26
CA ALA A 223 13.86 -8.96 0.54
C ALA A 223 14.62 -10.00 -0.30
N ALA A 224 14.82 -9.75 -1.61
CA ALA A 224 15.60 -10.62 -2.47
C ALA A 224 17.06 -10.68 -2.01
N ALA A 225 17.72 -9.54 -1.90
CA ALA A 225 19.13 -9.46 -1.53
C ALA A 225 19.42 -10.10 -0.16
N ILE A 226 18.54 -9.89 0.83
CA ILE A 226 18.65 -10.50 2.16
C ILE A 226 18.68 -12.03 2.07
N VAL A 227 17.87 -12.61 1.21
CA VAL A 227 17.75 -14.06 1.05
C VAL A 227 18.86 -14.62 0.17
N ASP A 228 19.22 -13.93 -0.92
CA ASP A 228 20.29 -14.31 -1.85
C ASP A 228 21.67 -14.31 -1.16
N ASP A 229 21.97 -13.32 -0.32
CA ASP A 229 23.21 -13.22 0.46
C ASP A 229 23.42 -14.44 1.39
N ALA A 230 22.33 -15.09 1.78
CA ALA A 230 22.35 -16.31 2.61
C ALA A 230 22.20 -17.61 1.78
N GLY A 231 22.38 -17.53 0.46
CA GLY A 231 22.30 -18.67 -0.44
C GLY A 231 20.88 -19.23 -0.64
N GLY A 232 19.85 -18.41 -0.38
CA GLY A 232 18.46 -18.77 -0.60
C GLY A 232 17.90 -18.24 -1.94
N PRO A 233 16.68 -18.61 -2.33
CA PRO A 233 16.06 -18.17 -3.56
C PRO A 233 15.38 -16.79 -3.40
N GLY A 234 16.10 -15.69 -3.61
CA GLY A 234 15.60 -14.31 -3.40
C GLY A 234 14.38 -13.96 -4.25
N GLY A 235 14.32 -14.42 -5.50
CA GLY A 235 13.13 -14.22 -6.33
C GLY A 235 11.87 -14.87 -5.74
N ALA A 236 11.97 -16.09 -5.21
CA ALA A 236 10.87 -16.76 -4.52
C ALA A 236 10.49 -16.03 -3.20
N ALA A 237 11.47 -15.44 -2.52
CA ALA A 237 11.21 -14.64 -1.31
C ALA A 237 10.34 -13.41 -1.60
N VAL A 238 10.56 -12.72 -2.72
CA VAL A 238 9.74 -11.57 -3.14
C VAL A 238 8.29 -11.98 -3.43
N VAL A 239 8.11 -13.07 -4.20
CA VAL A 239 6.75 -13.60 -4.47
C VAL A 239 6.07 -14.04 -3.18
N GLY A 240 6.80 -14.77 -2.32
CA GLY A 240 6.31 -15.21 -1.01
C GLY A 240 5.94 -14.03 -0.10
N ALA A 241 6.71 -12.96 -0.10
CA ALA A 241 6.41 -11.73 0.63
C ALA A 241 5.11 -11.06 0.13
N GLY A 242 4.89 -10.97 -1.19
CA GLY A 242 3.65 -10.44 -1.76
C GLY A 242 2.43 -11.24 -1.30
N LEU A 243 2.49 -12.57 -1.39
CA LEU A 243 1.41 -13.47 -0.97
C LEU A 243 1.19 -13.40 0.55
N ALA A 244 2.24 -13.35 1.33
CA ALA A 244 2.16 -13.22 2.78
C ALA A 244 1.56 -11.88 3.21
N SER A 245 1.92 -10.77 2.55
CA SER A 245 1.33 -9.46 2.79
C SER A 245 -0.18 -9.45 2.49
N ALA A 246 -0.59 -10.02 1.37
CA ALA A 246 -2.00 -10.19 1.04
C ALA A 246 -2.75 -11.04 2.08
N SER A 247 -2.12 -12.13 2.54
CA SER A 247 -2.68 -13.00 3.59
C SER A 247 -2.85 -12.25 4.90
N GLY A 248 -1.92 -11.35 5.27
CA GLY A 248 -2.03 -10.46 6.42
C GLY A 248 -3.23 -9.51 6.33
N GLY A 249 -3.44 -8.90 5.16
CA GLY A 249 -4.63 -8.07 4.88
C GLY A 249 -5.92 -8.87 4.98
N LEU A 250 -5.98 -10.08 4.42
CA LEU A 250 -7.12 -10.99 4.53
C LEU A 250 -7.37 -11.44 5.98
N TRP A 251 -6.32 -11.71 6.73
CA TRP A 251 -6.44 -12.03 8.15
C TRP A 251 -7.11 -10.90 8.92
N ILE A 252 -6.70 -9.64 8.68
CA ILE A 252 -7.39 -8.48 9.25
C ILE A 252 -8.84 -8.42 8.84
N ALA A 253 -9.19 -8.69 7.57
CA ALA A 253 -10.56 -8.75 7.12
C ALA A 253 -11.44 -9.71 7.94
N LEU A 254 -10.86 -10.79 8.46
CA LEU A 254 -11.58 -11.80 9.25
C LEU A 254 -11.67 -11.47 10.75
N VAL A 255 -10.67 -10.79 11.30
CA VAL A 255 -10.54 -10.63 12.76
C VAL A 255 -10.79 -9.20 13.27
N ALA A 256 -10.67 -8.18 12.42
CA ALA A 256 -10.70 -6.78 12.85
C ALA A 256 -12.04 -6.33 13.45
N ASP A 257 -13.16 -6.90 12.97
CA ASP A 257 -14.48 -6.57 13.48
C ASP A 257 -14.81 -7.28 14.81
N ARG A 258 -13.98 -8.27 15.20
CA ARG A 258 -14.15 -9.07 16.43
C ARG A 258 -13.08 -8.81 17.47
N THR A 259 -12.01 -8.13 17.11
CA THR A 259 -10.84 -7.88 17.98
C THR A 259 -10.66 -6.39 18.17
N ALA A 260 -10.40 -5.97 19.41
CA ALA A 260 -10.12 -4.57 19.70
C ALA A 260 -8.94 -4.06 18.85
N THR A 261 -9.19 -3.03 18.03
CA THR A 261 -8.21 -2.41 17.13
C THR A 261 -6.93 -2.01 17.86
N ASP A 262 -7.06 -1.44 19.08
CA ASP A 262 -5.90 -1.05 19.90
C ASP A 262 -5.00 -2.22 20.30
N ARG A 263 -5.58 -3.43 20.44
CA ARG A 263 -4.79 -4.65 20.66
C ARG A 263 -4.00 -5.03 19.42
N LEU A 264 -4.62 -4.98 18.25
CA LEU A 264 -3.96 -5.29 16.98
C LEU A 264 -2.85 -4.29 16.65
N LEU A 265 -3.07 -2.98 16.89
CA LEU A 265 -2.05 -1.94 16.72
C LEU A 265 -0.80 -2.14 17.60
N ARG A 266 -0.92 -2.89 18.69
CA ARG A 266 0.22 -3.24 19.58
C ARG A 266 0.85 -4.58 19.24
N LEU A 267 0.01 -5.59 18.96
CA LEU A 267 0.51 -6.96 18.75
C LEU A 267 1.18 -7.14 17.38
N LEU A 268 0.69 -6.48 16.34
CA LEU A 268 1.26 -6.62 15.00
C LEU A 268 2.70 -6.07 14.90
N PRO A 269 3.02 -4.84 15.39
CA PRO A 269 4.40 -4.38 15.38
C PRO A 269 5.30 -5.23 16.31
N LEU A 270 4.79 -5.72 17.43
CA LEU A 270 5.54 -6.62 18.31
C LEU A 270 5.87 -7.93 17.60
N GLY A 271 4.91 -8.52 16.89
CA GLY A 271 5.15 -9.71 16.06
C GLY A 271 6.19 -9.43 14.97
N SER A 272 6.11 -8.29 14.29
CA SER A 272 7.12 -7.86 13.31
C SER A 272 8.50 -7.74 13.95
N ALA A 273 8.61 -7.15 15.15
CA ALA A 273 9.87 -7.01 15.86
C ALA A 273 10.52 -8.38 16.17
N ILE A 274 9.72 -9.34 16.63
CA ILE A 274 10.21 -10.70 16.92
C ILE A 274 10.78 -11.35 15.64
N VAL A 275 10.02 -11.28 14.53
CA VAL A 275 10.46 -11.88 13.26
C VAL A 275 11.69 -11.16 12.71
N LEU A 276 11.81 -9.84 12.86
CA LEU A 276 12.99 -9.06 12.45
C LEU A 276 14.23 -9.45 13.25
N VAL A 277 14.10 -9.70 14.57
CA VAL A 277 15.20 -10.19 15.40
C VAL A 277 15.62 -11.60 14.95
N VAL A 278 14.67 -12.48 14.68
CA VAL A 278 14.96 -13.83 14.13
C VAL A 278 15.69 -13.70 12.79
N ALA A 279 15.25 -12.83 11.89
CA ALA A 279 15.91 -12.57 10.62
C ALA A 279 17.35 -12.04 10.80
N ALA A 280 17.56 -11.10 11.75
CA ALA A 280 18.88 -10.53 12.03
C ALA A 280 19.88 -11.58 12.57
N MET A 281 19.39 -12.61 13.24
CA MET A 281 20.21 -13.68 13.81
C MET A 281 20.35 -14.90 12.88
N ALA A 282 19.52 -15.01 11.86
CA ALA A 282 19.56 -16.12 10.92
C ALA A 282 20.73 -15.99 9.93
N SER A 283 21.30 -17.14 9.56
CA SER A 283 22.33 -17.25 8.52
C SER A 283 21.94 -18.21 7.40
N HIS A 284 20.76 -18.82 7.48
CA HIS A 284 20.30 -19.82 6.51
C HIS A 284 19.20 -19.24 5.62
N GLY A 285 19.34 -19.33 4.29
CA GLY A 285 18.45 -18.70 3.31
C GLY A 285 16.96 -19.06 3.47
N VAL A 286 16.64 -20.32 3.81
CA VAL A 286 15.24 -20.74 4.04
C VAL A 286 14.64 -20.05 5.28
N VAL A 287 15.42 -19.92 6.38
CA VAL A 287 14.95 -19.22 7.59
C VAL A 287 14.70 -17.74 7.29
N LEU A 288 15.60 -17.11 6.53
CA LEU A 288 15.42 -15.72 6.08
C LEU A 288 14.21 -15.55 5.16
N MET A 289 13.98 -16.47 4.24
CA MET A 289 12.79 -16.44 3.38
C MET A 289 11.49 -16.51 4.19
N LEU A 290 11.42 -17.41 5.19
CA LEU A 290 10.28 -17.52 6.10
C LEU A 290 10.12 -16.26 6.97
N ALA A 291 11.22 -15.69 7.43
CA ALA A 291 11.21 -14.45 8.21
C ALA A 291 10.73 -13.27 7.36
N VAL A 292 11.20 -13.13 6.12
CA VAL A 292 10.71 -12.11 5.16
C VAL A 292 9.22 -12.28 4.92
N ALA A 293 8.71 -13.49 4.74
CA ALA A 293 7.28 -13.75 4.63
C ALA A 293 6.52 -13.35 5.91
N GLY A 294 7.04 -13.63 7.09
CA GLY A 294 6.47 -13.21 8.37
C GLY A 294 6.41 -11.69 8.54
N ILE A 295 7.49 -10.98 8.16
CA ILE A 295 7.53 -9.50 8.13
C ILE A 295 6.49 -8.96 7.16
N ALA A 296 6.38 -9.55 5.96
CA ALA A 296 5.40 -9.16 4.96
C ALA A 296 3.96 -9.38 5.42
N PHE A 297 3.68 -10.50 6.10
CA PHE A 297 2.37 -10.77 6.70
C PHE A 297 1.97 -9.68 7.70
N THR A 298 2.85 -9.36 8.64
CA THR A 298 2.58 -8.31 9.65
C THR A 298 2.46 -6.94 9.01
N TYR A 299 3.25 -6.64 7.98
CA TYR A 299 3.15 -5.41 7.20
C TYR A 299 1.79 -5.28 6.49
N GLY A 300 1.34 -6.32 5.78
CA GLY A 300 0.04 -6.33 5.13
C GLY A 300 -1.12 -6.16 6.11
N ALA A 301 -1.04 -6.80 7.27
CA ALA A 301 -2.00 -6.63 8.36
C ALA A 301 -2.00 -5.20 8.91
N LEU A 302 -0.83 -4.56 9.04
CA LEU A 302 -0.71 -3.16 9.47
C LEU A 302 -1.34 -2.20 8.46
N ILE A 303 -1.07 -2.36 7.18
CA ILE A 303 -1.69 -1.53 6.12
C ILE A 303 -3.22 -1.64 6.18
N ALA A 304 -3.76 -2.80 6.49
CA ALA A 304 -5.21 -3.03 6.56
C ALA A 304 -5.86 -2.48 7.83
N ILE A 305 -5.19 -2.52 8.99
CA ILE A 305 -5.79 -2.10 10.27
C ILE A 305 -5.77 -0.58 10.49
N TYR A 306 -4.79 0.15 9.94
CA TYR A 306 -4.70 1.60 10.15
C TYR A 306 -5.87 2.41 9.58
N PRO A 307 -6.42 2.13 8.37
CA PRO A 307 -7.65 2.75 7.89
C PRO A 307 -8.82 2.58 8.87
N LEU A 308 -8.98 1.37 9.45
CA LEU A 308 -10.01 1.11 10.45
C LEU A 308 -9.76 1.92 11.74
N ALA A 309 -8.51 1.97 12.20
CA ALA A 309 -8.12 2.74 13.38
C ALA A 309 -8.41 4.25 13.20
N VAL A 310 -8.21 4.78 12.00
CA VAL A 310 -8.55 6.17 11.66
C VAL A 310 -10.07 6.36 11.66
N THR A 311 -10.82 5.45 11.03
CA THR A 311 -12.29 5.55 10.98
C THR A 311 -12.90 5.54 12.37
N GLN A 312 -12.42 4.68 13.27
CA GLN A 312 -12.93 4.59 14.65
C GLN A 312 -12.66 5.84 15.49
N ARG A 313 -11.56 6.57 15.21
CA ARG A 313 -11.15 7.75 16.00
C ARG A 313 -11.67 9.07 15.44
N PHE A 314 -11.86 9.17 14.13
CA PHE A 314 -12.23 10.41 13.45
C PHE A 314 -13.63 10.36 12.83
N GLY A 315 -14.31 9.21 12.93
CA GLY A 315 -15.61 8.99 12.28
C GLY A 315 -15.52 8.94 10.76
N GLN A 316 -16.64 8.66 10.08
CA GLN A 316 -16.68 8.60 8.60
C GLN A 316 -16.45 9.97 7.97
N ASP A 317 -17.03 11.03 8.52
CA ASP A 317 -16.90 12.39 7.98
C ASP A 317 -15.47 12.94 8.08
N GLY A 318 -14.72 12.52 9.12
CA GLY A 318 -13.34 12.89 9.36
C GLY A 318 -12.32 11.98 8.68
N TYR A 319 -12.73 10.77 8.26
CA TYR A 319 -11.85 9.70 7.80
C TYR A 319 -10.89 10.16 6.70
N SER A 320 -11.42 10.62 5.60
CA SER A 320 -10.62 10.92 4.40
C SER A 320 -9.52 11.96 4.67
N LYS A 321 -9.85 13.01 5.45
CA LYS A 321 -8.89 14.05 5.82
C LYS A 321 -7.85 13.55 6.83
N ALA A 322 -8.27 12.75 7.81
CA ALA A 322 -7.38 12.20 8.81
C ALA A 322 -6.48 11.10 8.21
N TYR A 323 -7.07 10.21 7.40
CA TYR A 323 -6.34 9.13 6.75
C TYR A 323 -5.27 9.66 5.79
N GLY A 324 -5.60 10.67 4.97
CA GLY A 324 -4.60 11.29 4.10
C GLY A 324 -3.37 11.80 4.86
N ARG A 325 -3.59 12.39 6.05
CA ARG A 325 -2.47 12.83 6.91
C ARG A 325 -1.71 11.66 7.53
N VAL A 326 -2.42 10.66 8.05
CA VAL A 326 -1.79 9.47 8.64
C VAL A 326 -1.01 8.70 7.57
N PHE A 327 -1.52 8.64 6.35
CA PHE A 327 -0.88 7.92 5.24
C PHE A 327 0.45 8.55 4.80
N THR A 328 0.71 9.83 5.08
CA THR A 328 2.05 10.43 4.84
C THR A 328 3.14 9.73 5.65
N ALA A 329 2.83 9.09 6.78
CA ALA A 329 3.75 8.24 7.53
C ALA A 329 4.26 7.06 6.68
N TRP A 330 3.35 6.41 5.93
CA TRP A 330 3.71 5.34 5.01
C TRP A 330 4.63 5.84 3.88
N GLY A 331 4.30 6.98 3.27
CA GLY A 331 5.15 7.57 2.23
C GLY A 331 6.55 7.93 2.75
N THR A 332 6.63 8.52 3.95
CA THR A 332 7.91 8.83 4.59
C THR A 332 8.72 7.56 4.88
N ALA A 333 8.08 6.53 5.42
CA ALA A 333 8.72 5.24 5.69
C ALA A 333 9.23 4.57 4.40
N GLY A 334 8.45 4.65 3.32
CA GLY A 334 8.79 4.09 2.01
C GLY A 334 10.00 4.76 1.35
N LEU A 335 10.17 6.05 1.59
CA LEU A 335 11.34 6.79 1.10
C LEU A 335 12.58 6.54 1.95
N VAL A 336 12.44 6.54 3.27
CA VAL A 336 13.60 6.50 4.20
C VAL A 336 14.05 5.07 4.52
N GLY A 337 13.11 4.12 4.61
CA GLY A 337 13.39 2.76 5.06
C GLY A 337 14.35 2.01 4.14
N PRO A 338 13.99 1.79 2.85
CA PRO A 338 14.85 1.06 1.92
C PRO A 338 16.19 1.75 1.66
N VAL A 339 16.18 3.09 1.50
CA VAL A 339 17.41 3.88 1.30
C VAL A 339 18.34 3.75 2.51
N GLY A 340 17.80 3.86 3.72
CA GLY A 340 18.56 3.69 4.95
C GLY A 340 19.13 2.28 5.09
N ALA A 341 18.38 1.23 4.73
CA ALA A 341 18.86 -0.14 4.75
C ALA A 341 20.01 -0.37 3.76
N GLY A 342 19.88 0.17 2.53
CA GLY A 342 20.91 0.07 1.51
C GLY A 342 22.22 0.74 1.95
N HIS A 343 22.13 1.96 2.44
CA HIS A 343 23.31 2.69 2.91
C HIS A 343 24.00 2.01 4.12
N LEU A 344 23.22 1.51 5.06
CA LEU A 344 23.77 0.74 6.18
C LEU A 344 24.44 -0.56 5.72
N PHE A 345 23.88 -1.22 4.70
CA PHE A 345 24.50 -2.39 4.09
C PHE A 345 25.83 -2.04 3.41
N GLU A 346 25.89 -0.95 2.64
CA GLU A 346 27.14 -0.47 2.01
C GLU A 346 28.27 -0.23 3.02
N VAL A 347 27.92 0.33 4.18
CA VAL A 347 28.92 0.64 5.25
C VAL A 347 29.31 -0.61 6.06
N THR A 348 28.38 -1.53 6.28
CA THR A 348 28.57 -2.66 7.24
C THR A 348 28.77 -4.02 6.58
N GLY A 349 28.47 -4.14 5.28
CA GLY A 349 28.47 -5.40 4.55
C GLY A 349 27.40 -6.41 5.02
N SER A 350 26.37 -5.96 5.77
CA SER A 350 25.40 -6.86 6.36
C SER A 350 24.05 -6.22 6.59
N TYR A 351 22.95 -6.98 6.37
CA TYR A 351 21.59 -6.57 6.72
C TYR A 351 21.22 -6.72 8.20
N ARG A 352 22.13 -7.24 9.05
CA ARG A 352 21.84 -7.44 10.50
C ARG A 352 21.52 -6.15 11.22
N ILE A 353 22.34 -5.09 11.01
CA ILE A 353 22.13 -3.78 11.63
C ILE A 353 20.80 -3.14 11.16
N PRO A 354 20.50 -3.05 9.85
CA PRO A 354 19.19 -2.64 9.37
C PRO A 354 18.02 -3.39 10.05
N MET A 355 18.10 -4.71 10.17
CA MET A 355 17.04 -5.51 10.79
C MET A 355 16.85 -5.23 12.27
N PHE A 356 17.93 -5.03 13.04
CA PHE A 356 17.83 -4.64 14.46
C PHE A 356 17.24 -3.23 14.63
N LEU A 357 17.60 -2.28 13.77
CA LEU A 357 16.99 -0.94 13.77
C LEU A 357 15.50 -1.01 13.41
N ALA A 358 15.14 -1.82 12.42
CA ALA A 358 13.75 -2.09 12.08
C ALA A 358 12.97 -2.72 13.24
N ALA A 359 13.56 -3.68 13.96
CA ALA A 359 12.97 -4.27 15.15
C ALA A 359 12.78 -3.23 16.28
N ALA A 360 13.77 -2.38 16.51
CA ALA A 360 13.66 -1.28 17.47
C ALA A 360 12.54 -0.30 17.10
N ALA A 361 12.40 0.06 15.82
CA ALA A 361 11.29 0.88 15.33
C ALA A 361 9.93 0.19 15.58
N ALA A 362 9.80 -1.10 15.31
CA ALA A 362 8.59 -1.87 15.56
C ALA A 362 8.23 -1.91 17.06
N ILE A 363 9.22 -2.07 17.95
CA ILE A 363 9.02 -1.96 19.40
C ILE A 363 8.57 -0.55 19.77
N GLY A 364 9.21 0.49 19.21
CA GLY A 364 8.81 1.88 19.39
C GLY A 364 7.35 2.13 18.98
N SER A 365 6.90 1.55 17.84
CA SER A 365 5.50 1.59 17.43
C SER A 365 4.58 0.98 18.48
N THR A 366 4.94 -0.19 19.03
CA THR A 366 4.17 -0.85 20.09
C THR A 366 4.04 0.02 21.34
N VAL A 367 5.11 0.72 21.72
CA VAL A 367 5.11 1.64 22.87
C VAL A 367 4.22 2.84 22.62
N VAL A 368 4.34 3.49 21.45
CA VAL A 368 3.48 4.62 21.08
C VAL A 368 2.01 4.20 21.00
N ALA A 369 1.73 3.00 20.49
CA ALA A 369 0.38 2.47 20.37
C ALA A 369 -0.30 2.22 21.74
N LYS A 370 0.44 2.13 22.86
CA LYS A 370 -0.15 2.08 24.20
C LYS A 370 -0.90 3.38 24.56
N HIS A 371 -0.45 4.51 24.01
CA HIS A 371 -1.07 5.81 24.21
C HIS A 371 -2.25 6.08 23.27
N LEU A 372 -2.57 5.14 22.38
CA LEU A 372 -3.68 5.22 21.42
C LEU A 372 -4.99 4.61 21.97
N SER A 373 -5.00 4.09 23.19
CA SER A 373 -6.22 3.52 23.78
C SER A 373 -7.33 4.57 23.77
N VAL A 374 -8.43 4.24 23.10
CA VAL A 374 -9.64 5.05 23.13
C VAL A 374 -10.19 4.94 24.56
N ASP A 375 -10.15 6.05 25.31
CA ASP A 375 -10.91 6.13 26.57
C ASP A 375 -12.34 5.69 26.29
N LYS A 376 -12.84 4.68 27.03
CA LYS A 376 -14.20 4.11 26.90
C LYS A 376 -15.33 5.14 27.18
N LYS A 377 -15.02 6.43 27.28
CA LYS A 377 -15.95 7.51 27.65
C LYS A 377 -16.74 8.13 26.48
N TRP A 378 -16.59 7.63 25.23
CA TRP A 378 -17.28 8.20 24.06
C TRP A 378 -18.32 7.23 23.45
N HIS A 379 -19.02 6.48 24.29
CA HIS A 379 -20.26 5.82 23.91
C HIS A 379 -21.42 6.62 24.48
N TYR A 380 -21.83 7.68 23.80
CA TYR A 380 -23.19 8.23 23.84
C TYR A 380 -23.45 9.01 22.55
#